data_976b25d6d2a931253bde474a4e1c77f5
#
_entry.id   976b25d6d2a931253bde474a4e1c77f5
#
_cell.length_a   1.000
_cell.length_b   1.000
_cell.length_c   1.000
_cell.angle_alpha   90.00
_cell.angle_beta   90.00
_cell.angle_gamma   90.00
#
_symmetry.space_group_name_H-M   'P 1'
#
loop_
_entity.id
_entity.type
_entity.pdbx_description
1 polymer ?
#
loop_
_entity_poly.entity_id
_entity_poly.type
_entity_poly.pdbx_seq_one_letter_code
_entity_poly.pdbx_strand_id
1 'polypeptide(L)'
;MSKLYIIAGCNGAGKTTASYTVLPEILECREFVNADEIAKGLSPFNPSSVAIEAGRLMLKRIGELLSAGVSFSVETTLSTRSYINLIQQAQNQGYSVSLIYFWLNSPELAIERVKQRLSLIHI
;
A
#
# COMPACT_ATOMS: atom_id res chain seq x y z
N MET A 1 17.93 -4.18 -5.49
CA MET A 1 16.74 -5.06 -5.48
C MET A 1 15.50 -4.21 -5.27
N SER A 2 14.53 -4.35 -6.15
CA SER A 2 13.27 -3.63 -6.02
C SER A 2 12.42 -4.23 -4.89
N LYS A 3 11.65 -3.38 -4.23
CA LYS A 3 10.86 -3.76 -3.07
C LYS A 3 9.39 -3.45 -3.29
N LEU A 4 8.54 -4.38 -2.90
CA LEU A 4 7.08 -4.17 -2.81
C LEU A 4 6.68 -4.20 -1.34
N TYR A 5 6.09 -3.10 -0.88
CA TYR A 5 5.54 -3.02 0.47
C TYR A 5 4.02 -3.12 0.39
N ILE A 6 3.45 -4.05 1.13
CA ILE A 6 2.00 -4.18 1.25
C ILE A 6 1.60 -3.61 2.60
N ILE A 7 0.84 -2.53 2.56
CA ILE A 7 0.35 -1.85 3.76
C ILE A 7 -1.04 -2.40 4.06
N ALA A 8 -1.17 -3.08 5.17
CA ALA A 8 -2.41 -3.77 5.53
C ALA A 8 -2.89 -3.40 6.92
N GLY A 9 -4.13 -3.71 7.21
CA GLY A 9 -4.80 -3.44 8.47
C GLY A 9 -6.24 -3.03 8.24
N CYS A 10 -7.03 -3.00 9.30
CA CYS A 10 -8.43 -2.60 9.19
C CYS A 10 -8.56 -1.08 8.99
N ASN A 11 -9.69 -0.67 8.45
CA ASN A 11 -10.00 0.76 8.33
C ASN A 11 -10.03 1.39 9.73
N GLY A 12 -9.50 2.60 9.83
CA GLY A 12 -9.40 3.28 11.11
C GLY A 12 -8.13 2.97 11.90
N ALA A 13 -7.27 2.07 11.41
CA ALA A 13 -5.99 1.77 12.07
C ALA A 13 -4.90 2.80 11.78
N GLY A 14 -5.18 3.81 10.94
CA GLY A 14 -4.22 4.85 10.60
C GLY A 14 -3.28 4.50 9.46
N LYS A 15 -3.64 3.53 8.61
CA LYS A 15 -2.79 3.09 7.49
C LYS A 15 -2.33 4.22 6.59
N THR A 16 -3.27 5.02 6.10
CA THR A 16 -2.94 6.08 5.14
C THR A 16 -2.10 7.17 5.79
N THR A 17 -2.49 7.62 6.98
CA THR A 17 -1.75 8.65 7.72
C THR A 17 -0.32 8.20 8.02
N ALA A 18 -0.16 6.98 8.51
CA ALA A 18 1.16 6.45 8.83
C ALA A 18 2.00 6.24 7.56
N SER A 19 1.37 5.84 6.46
CA SER A 19 2.08 5.59 5.20
C SER A 19 2.73 6.84 4.65
N TYR A 20 2.10 8.00 4.76
CA TYR A 20 2.68 9.26 4.29
C TYR A 20 3.97 9.64 5.01
N THR A 21 4.18 9.14 6.23
CA THR A 21 5.41 9.36 6.98
C THR A 21 6.38 8.18 6.81
N VAL A 22 5.88 6.96 6.99
CA VAL A 22 6.71 5.76 7.02
C VAL A 22 7.35 5.48 5.66
N LEU A 23 6.58 5.56 4.59
CA LEU A 23 7.07 5.17 3.27
C LEU A 23 8.18 6.07 2.76
N PRO A 24 8.01 7.42 2.68
CA PRO A 24 9.06 8.24 2.13
C PRO A 24 10.25 8.46 3.07
N GLU A 25 10.00 8.56 4.38
CA GLU A 25 11.05 8.94 5.33
C GLU A 25 11.79 7.76 5.91
N ILE A 26 11.11 6.65 6.18
CA ILE A 26 11.72 5.49 6.86
C ILE A 26 12.13 4.42 5.84
N LEU A 27 11.24 4.11 4.90
CA LEU A 27 11.47 3.05 3.92
C LEU A 27 12.01 3.58 2.58
N GLU A 28 12.09 4.88 2.43
CA GLU A 28 12.56 5.53 1.20
C GLU A 28 11.77 5.10 -0.03
N CYS A 29 10.48 4.84 0.16
CA CYS A 29 9.57 4.42 -0.90
C CYS A 29 8.59 5.56 -1.19
N ARG A 30 8.65 6.11 -2.41
CA ARG A 30 7.83 7.26 -2.80
C ARG A 30 6.67 6.92 -3.69
N GLU A 31 6.64 5.72 -4.26
CA GLU A 31 5.52 5.27 -5.07
C GLU A 31 4.53 4.53 -4.19
N PHE A 32 3.36 5.12 -3.99
CA PHE A 32 2.32 4.58 -3.12
C PHE A 32 0.99 4.53 -3.89
N VAL A 33 0.41 3.34 -4.00
CA VAL A 33 -0.83 3.13 -4.75
C VAL A 33 -1.95 2.79 -3.77
N ASN A 34 -2.99 3.61 -3.77
CA ASN A 34 -4.13 3.47 -2.87
C ASN A 34 -5.41 3.81 -3.64
N ALA A 35 -6.32 2.85 -3.76
CA ALA A 35 -7.55 3.03 -4.52
C ALA A 35 -8.44 4.13 -3.94
N ASP A 36 -8.50 4.27 -2.62
CA ASP A 36 -9.32 5.31 -1.98
C ASP A 36 -8.81 6.71 -2.31
N GLU A 37 -7.50 6.90 -2.35
CA GLU A 37 -6.89 8.17 -2.73
C GLU A 37 -7.12 8.48 -4.22
N ILE A 38 -7.07 7.45 -5.07
CA ILE A 38 -7.41 7.62 -6.49
C ILE A 38 -8.87 8.06 -6.63
N ALA A 39 -9.78 7.41 -5.92
CA ALA A 39 -11.21 7.76 -5.95
C ALA A 39 -11.44 9.19 -5.47
N LYS A 40 -10.76 9.63 -4.43
CA LYS A 40 -10.84 11.02 -3.94
C LYS A 40 -10.31 12.01 -4.96
N GLY A 41 -9.30 11.64 -5.72
CA GLY A 41 -8.78 12.48 -6.79
C GLY A 41 -9.76 12.63 -7.95
N LEU A 42 -10.51 11.56 -8.26
CA LEU A 42 -11.51 11.57 -9.34
C LEU A 42 -12.80 12.27 -8.91
N SER A 43 -13.25 12.06 -7.69
CA SER A 43 -14.51 12.60 -7.17
C SER A 43 -14.37 12.90 -5.68
N PRO A 44 -13.87 14.11 -5.34
CA PRO A 44 -13.54 14.45 -3.94
C PRO A 44 -14.72 14.39 -2.98
N PHE A 45 -15.91 14.74 -3.47
CA PHE A 45 -17.11 14.79 -2.62
C PHE A 45 -17.93 13.52 -2.67
N ASN A 46 -17.67 12.62 -3.61
CA ASN A 46 -18.38 11.35 -3.73
C ASN A 46 -17.47 10.25 -4.28
N PRO A 47 -16.41 9.90 -3.53
CA PRO A 47 -15.43 8.92 -4.04
C PRO A 47 -16.02 7.53 -4.26
N SER A 48 -17.06 7.15 -3.52
CA SER A 48 -17.69 5.84 -3.69
C SER A 48 -18.31 5.65 -5.07
N SER A 49 -18.72 6.73 -5.74
CA SER A 49 -19.30 6.67 -7.09
C SER A 49 -18.31 6.20 -8.16
N VAL A 50 -17.02 6.29 -7.89
CA VAL A 50 -15.95 5.94 -8.84
C VAL A 50 -15.05 4.80 -8.32
N ALA A 51 -15.54 4.03 -7.37
CA ALA A 51 -14.73 2.97 -6.74
C ALA A 51 -14.22 1.93 -7.75
N ILE A 52 -15.06 1.51 -8.70
CA ILE A 52 -14.67 0.53 -9.70
C ILE A 52 -13.60 1.11 -10.64
N GLU A 53 -13.79 2.34 -11.08
CA GLU A 53 -12.82 3.02 -11.93
C GLU A 53 -11.49 3.22 -11.20
N ALA A 54 -11.54 3.61 -9.94
CA ALA A 54 -10.35 3.76 -9.11
C ALA A 54 -9.59 2.43 -8.98
N GLY A 55 -10.31 1.32 -8.79
CA GLY A 55 -9.71 -0.01 -8.76
C GLY A 55 -9.01 -0.38 -10.05
N ARG A 56 -9.61 -0.05 -11.20
CA ARG A 56 -8.99 -0.30 -12.50
C ARG A 56 -7.72 0.53 -12.69
N LEU A 57 -7.76 1.80 -12.30
CA LEU A 57 -6.58 2.67 -12.39
C LEU A 57 -5.47 2.19 -11.47
N MET A 58 -5.82 1.71 -10.29
CA MET A 58 -4.85 1.12 -9.36
C MET A 58 -4.13 -0.07 -9.99
N LEU A 59 -4.87 -1.01 -10.59
CA LEU A 59 -4.29 -2.18 -11.24
C LEU A 59 -3.39 -1.79 -12.41
N LYS A 60 -3.81 -0.80 -13.20
CA LYS A 60 -3.01 -0.28 -14.29
C LYS A 60 -1.69 0.30 -13.78
N ARG A 61 -1.76 1.10 -12.72
CA ARG A 61 -0.56 1.72 -12.13
C ARG A 61 0.40 0.68 -11.57
N ILE A 62 -0.13 -0.33 -10.89
CA ILE A 62 0.67 -1.44 -10.37
C ILE A 62 1.42 -2.14 -11.51
N GLY A 63 0.73 -2.41 -12.62
CA GLY A 63 1.36 -3.03 -13.79
C GLY A 63 2.48 -2.18 -14.37
N GLU A 64 2.28 -0.86 -14.45
CA GLU A 64 3.32 0.06 -14.92
C GLU A 64 4.55 0.05 -14.02
N LEU A 65 4.35 0.07 -12.70
CA LEU A 65 5.45 0.06 -11.75
C LEU A 65 6.22 -1.27 -11.77
N LEU A 66 5.52 -2.39 -11.87
CA LEU A 66 6.15 -3.70 -12.02
C LEU A 66 6.99 -3.77 -13.29
N SER A 67 6.45 -3.28 -14.40
CA SER A 67 7.16 -3.28 -15.69
C SER A 67 8.40 -2.40 -15.65
N ALA A 68 8.33 -1.29 -14.92
CA ALA A 68 9.47 -0.40 -14.76
C ALA A 68 10.52 -0.93 -13.76
N GLY A 69 10.18 -1.94 -12.97
CA GLY A 69 11.09 -2.53 -12.00
C GLY A 69 11.40 -1.62 -10.81
N VAL A 70 10.55 -0.65 -10.51
CA VAL A 70 10.77 0.29 -9.41
C VAL A 70 10.11 -0.20 -8.13
N SER A 71 10.65 0.22 -6.99
CA SER A 71 10.04 -0.09 -5.70
C SER A 71 8.75 0.69 -5.52
N PHE A 72 7.73 0.06 -4.97
CA PHE A 72 6.45 0.71 -4.70
C PHE A 72 5.72 0.04 -3.54
N SER A 73 4.66 0.68 -3.10
CA SER A 73 3.81 0.17 -2.03
C SER A 73 2.34 0.24 -2.44
N VAL A 74 1.55 -0.66 -1.88
CA VAL A 74 0.10 -0.68 -2.08
C VAL A 74 -0.58 -0.79 -0.72
N GLU A 75 -1.74 -0.15 -0.59
CA GLU A 75 -2.56 -0.26 0.60
C GLU A 75 -3.72 -1.22 0.37
N THR A 76 -3.99 -2.09 1.34
CA THR A 76 -5.05 -3.09 1.27
C THR A 76 -5.57 -3.47 2.64
N THR A 77 -6.79 -4.00 2.70
CA THR A 77 -7.31 -4.67 3.90
C THR A 77 -6.97 -6.16 3.92
N LEU A 78 -6.30 -6.66 2.89
CA LEU A 78 -6.05 -8.10 2.64
C LEU A 78 -7.31 -8.91 2.40
N SER A 79 -8.37 -8.25 1.97
CA SER A 79 -9.67 -8.90 1.79
C SER A 79 -9.86 -9.55 0.41
N THR A 80 -8.93 -9.38 -0.51
CA THR A 80 -9.06 -9.92 -1.87
C THR A 80 -7.89 -10.81 -2.24
N ARG A 81 -8.20 -11.84 -3.05
CA ARG A 81 -7.19 -12.78 -3.55
C ARG A 81 -6.26 -12.19 -4.60
N SER A 82 -6.64 -11.04 -5.17
CA SER A 82 -5.81 -10.39 -6.19
C SER A 82 -4.42 -10.02 -5.66
N TYR A 83 -4.29 -9.78 -4.36
CA TYR A 83 -2.99 -9.48 -3.77
C TYR A 83 -2.06 -10.68 -3.72
N ILE A 84 -2.59 -11.90 -3.65
CA ILE A 84 -1.78 -13.12 -3.74
C ILE A 84 -1.12 -13.19 -5.11
N ASN A 85 -1.87 -12.91 -6.17
CA ASN A 85 -1.33 -12.90 -7.54
C ASN A 85 -0.29 -11.81 -7.71
N LEU A 86 -0.52 -10.62 -7.16
CA LEU A 86 0.45 -9.53 -7.19
C LEU A 86 1.75 -9.93 -6.50
N ILE A 87 1.66 -10.53 -5.32
CA ILE A 87 2.83 -10.99 -4.57
C ILE A 87 3.64 -11.99 -5.40
N GLN A 88 2.97 -12.99 -5.96
CA GLN A 88 3.63 -14.00 -6.77
C GLN A 88 4.29 -13.39 -8.01
N GLN A 89 3.60 -12.50 -8.69
CA GLN A 89 4.12 -11.83 -9.88
C GLN A 89 5.35 -10.99 -9.53
N ALA A 90 5.30 -10.24 -8.44
CA ALA A 90 6.41 -9.43 -7.98
C ALA A 90 7.62 -10.29 -7.60
N GLN A 91 7.40 -11.38 -6.85
CA GLN A 91 8.46 -12.31 -6.48
C GLN A 91 9.11 -12.96 -7.70
N ASN A 92 8.31 -13.32 -8.71
CA ASN A 92 8.83 -13.89 -9.95
C ASN A 92 9.71 -12.89 -10.72
N GLN A 93 9.50 -11.61 -10.53
CA GLN A 93 10.32 -10.55 -11.14
C GLN A 93 11.50 -10.13 -10.29
N GLY A 94 11.74 -10.81 -9.16
CA GLY A 94 12.88 -10.53 -8.30
C GLY A 94 12.62 -9.49 -7.21
N TYR A 95 11.38 -9.07 -7.01
CA TYR A 95 11.04 -8.15 -5.93
C TYR A 95 11.16 -8.83 -4.56
N SER A 96 11.63 -8.06 -3.58
CA SER A 96 11.52 -8.42 -2.18
C SER A 96 10.17 -7.88 -1.68
N VAL A 97 9.29 -8.76 -1.22
CA VAL A 97 7.94 -8.39 -0.78
C VAL A 97 7.86 -8.39 0.74
N SER A 98 7.36 -7.30 1.29
CA SER A 98 7.22 -7.13 2.74
C SER A 98 5.82 -6.67 3.08
N LEU A 99 5.28 -7.22 4.16
CA LEU A 99 3.98 -6.83 4.69
C LEU A 99 4.18 -5.94 5.91
N ILE A 100 3.55 -4.77 5.89
CA ILE A 100 3.50 -3.87 7.05
C ILE A 100 2.06 -3.85 7.53
N TYR A 101 1.83 -4.31 8.75
CA TYR A 101 0.48 -4.44 9.27
C TYR A 101 0.25 -3.47 10.42
N PHE A 102 -0.80 -2.65 10.31
CA PHE A 102 -1.24 -1.71 11.33
C PHE A 102 -2.47 -2.26 12.05
N TRP A 103 -2.39 -2.38 13.38
CA TRP A 103 -3.50 -2.88 14.20
C TRP A 103 -3.83 -1.94 15.37
N LEU A 104 -3.28 -0.74 15.37
CA LEU A 104 -3.47 0.21 16.46
C LEU A 104 -4.74 1.03 16.28
N ASN A 105 -5.27 1.51 17.41
CA ASN A 105 -6.55 2.22 17.41
C ASN A 105 -6.44 3.71 17.06
N SER A 106 -5.26 4.30 17.15
CA SER A 106 -5.07 5.70 16.83
C SER A 106 -3.93 5.89 15.83
N PRO A 107 -4.06 6.86 14.89
CA PRO A 107 -3.00 7.14 13.93
C PRO A 107 -1.69 7.57 14.58
N GLU A 108 -1.75 8.35 15.64
CA GLU A 108 -0.57 8.83 16.36
C GLU A 108 0.22 7.68 16.95
N LEU A 109 -0.48 6.75 17.63
CA LEU A 109 0.16 5.56 18.19
C LEU A 109 0.70 4.65 17.09
N ALA A 110 -0.01 4.54 15.97
CA ALA A 110 0.46 3.74 14.84
C ALA A 110 1.79 4.27 14.30
N ILE A 111 1.90 5.57 14.08
CA ILE A 111 3.12 6.21 13.59
C ILE A 111 4.27 5.97 14.56
N GLU A 112 4.07 6.22 15.84
CA GLU A 112 5.11 6.06 16.85
C GLU A 112 5.61 4.62 16.93
N ARG A 113 4.69 3.65 16.98
CA ARG A 113 5.07 2.25 17.08
C ARG A 113 5.73 1.70 15.84
N VAL A 114 5.36 2.17 14.66
CA VAL A 114 6.04 1.78 13.44
C VAL A 114 7.48 2.28 13.45
N LYS A 115 7.74 3.49 13.94
CA LYS A 115 9.11 4.00 14.10
C LYS A 115 9.93 3.16 15.06
N GLN A 116 9.32 2.67 16.15
CA GLN A 116 10.01 1.90 17.18
C GLN A 116 10.07 0.41 16.88
N ARG A 117 9.02 -0.11 16.25
CA ARG A 117 8.83 -1.53 16.00
C ARG A 117 8.32 -1.76 14.59
N LEU A 118 9.14 -1.48 13.62
CA LEU A 118 8.77 -1.75 12.24
C LEU A 118 8.58 -3.25 12.08
N SER A 119 7.33 -3.71 12.20
CA SER A 119 6.98 -5.11 12.00
C SER A 119 6.92 -5.39 10.51
N LEU A 120 8.06 -5.69 9.93
CA LEU A 120 8.19 -6.08 8.55
C LEU A 120 8.21 -7.60 8.46
N ILE A 121 7.17 -8.15 7.82
CA ILE A 121 7.12 -9.57 7.55
C ILE A 121 7.43 -9.76 6.07
N HIS A 122 8.50 -10.45 5.79
CA HIS A 122 8.86 -10.81 4.42
C HIS A 122 8.03 -12.01 3.97
N ILE A 123 7.44 -11.87 2.81
CA ILE A 123 6.56 -12.90 2.24
C ILE A 123 7.32 -13.72 1.21
#